data_1f0794fa0669937c011835c3c818cef0
#
_entry.id   1f0794fa0669937c011835c3c818cef0
#
_cell.length_a   1.000
_cell.length_b   1.000
_cell.length_c   1.000
_cell.angle_alpha   90.00
_cell.angle_beta   90.00
_cell.angle_gamma   90.00
#
_symmetry.space_group_name_H-M   'P 1'
#
loop_
_entity.id
_entity.type
_entity.pdbx_description
1 polymer ?
#
loop_
_entity_poly.entity_id
_entity_poly.type
_entity_poly.pdbx_seq_one_letter_code
_entity_poly.pdbx_strand_id
1 'polypeptide(L)'
;PRDIVTKLRHFATANGGTDAMKNEYLPSEDWVTPEELYACTTCSACVEQCPLFIDQMGKIIEMRRFLTMEGQLTGTAVRTLQKLGSHGNPWGFESGDRTPWAKENEVPVLGNGAGNNAEEFDVIFWTGCFGAYDPRGQEVASTISELLKEAGVKFAIMGPSETCTGDPARRLGEEALFQELAMTLSLIHI
;
A
#
# COMPACT_ATOMS: atom_id res chain seq x y z
N PRO A 1 7.69 -14.54 -11.21
CA PRO A 1 8.16 -13.53 -12.18
C PRO A 1 8.83 -14.12 -13.42
N ARG A 2 9.73 -15.13 -13.26
CA ARG A 2 10.44 -15.74 -14.41
C ARG A 2 9.49 -16.24 -15.48
N ASP A 3 8.46 -16.94 -15.11
CA ASP A 3 7.51 -17.55 -16.05
C ASP A 3 6.68 -16.46 -16.77
N ILE A 4 6.31 -15.40 -16.06
CA ILE A 4 5.65 -14.22 -16.65
C ILE A 4 6.53 -13.61 -17.75
N VAL A 5 7.81 -13.34 -17.44
CA VAL A 5 8.75 -12.74 -18.43
C VAL A 5 8.97 -13.68 -19.63
N THR A 6 9.03 -14.99 -19.39
CA THR A 6 9.15 -15.98 -20.47
C THR A 6 7.91 -15.97 -21.36
N LYS A 7 6.73 -15.94 -20.78
CA LYS A 7 5.45 -15.85 -21.50
C LYS A 7 5.34 -14.56 -22.33
N LEU A 8 5.72 -13.43 -21.75
CA LEU A 8 5.78 -12.15 -22.47
C LEU A 8 6.71 -12.20 -23.68
N ARG A 9 7.88 -12.84 -23.55
CA ARG A 9 8.79 -13.04 -24.68
C ARG A 9 8.18 -13.93 -25.77
N HIS A 10 7.54 -15.03 -25.37
CA HIS A 10 6.88 -15.92 -26.32
C HIS A 10 5.74 -15.22 -27.04
N PHE A 11 4.92 -14.46 -26.33
CA PHE A 11 3.86 -13.65 -26.93
C PHE A 11 4.41 -12.66 -27.97
N ALA A 12 5.43 -11.90 -27.63
CA ALA A 12 6.06 -10.96 -28.55
C ALA A 12 6.66 -11.66 -29.77
N THR A 13 7.23 -12.86 -29.60
CA THR A 13 7.80 -13.63 -30.72
C THR A 13 6.72 -14.22 -31.62
N ALA A 14 5.63 -14.76 -31.05
CA ALA A 14 4.53 -15.36 -31.81
C ALA A 14 3.77 -14.33 -32.64
N ASN A 15 3.65 -13.09 -32.14
CA ASN A 15 2.90 -12.01 -32.79
C ASN A 15 3.75 -11.10 -33.68
N GLY A 16 4.97 -11.50 -34.07
CA GLY A 16 5.82 -10.76 -35.00
C GLY A 16 6.37 -9.42 -34.47
N GLY A 17 6.42 -9.27 -33.14
CA GLY A 17 6.88 -8.07 -32.47
C GLY A 17 5.77 -7.05 -32.17
N THR A 18 6.16 -5.83 -31.84
CA THR A 18 5.26 -4.80 -31.30
C THR A 18 4.12 -4.37 -32.23
N ASP A 19 4.28 -4.48 -33.55
CA ASP A 19 3.26 -4.03 -34.51
C ASP A 19 2.08 -5.00 -34.66
N ALA A 20 2.28 -6.27 -34.40
CA ALA A 20 1.22 -7.30 -34.43
C ALA A 20 0.41 -7.37 -33.13
N MET A 21 0.90 -6.77 -32.04
CA MET A 21 0.26 -6.78 -30.71
C MET A 21 -0.98 -5.88 -30.60
N LYS A 22 -1.39 -5.22 -31.67
CA LYS A 22 -2.46 -4.19 -31.65
C LYS A 22 -3.86 -4.71 -31.33
N ASN A 23 -4.08 -6.03 -31.35
CA ASN A 23 -5.41 -6.63 -31.19
C ASN A 23 -5.51 -7.71 -30.08
N GLU A 24 -4.44 -8.01 -29.38
CA GLU A 24 -4.46 -8.97 -28.28
C GLU A 24 -4.07 -8.31 -26.97
N TYR A 25 -4.89 -8.50 -25.94
CA TYR A 25 -4.67 -7.95 -24.61
C TYR A 25 -3.83 -8.90 -23.75
N LEU A 26 -2.80 -8.37 -23.13
CA LEU A 26 -2.13 -8.97 -22.00
C LEU A 26 -2.62 -8.24 -20.73
N PRO A 27 -3.07 -8.90 -19.72
CA PRO A 27 -3.12 -10.35 -19.45
C PRO A 27 -4.33 -11.07 -20.07
N SER A 28 -4.18 -12.35 -20.34
CA SER A 28 -5.23 -13.25 -20.83
C SER A 28 -5.02 -14.68 -20.34
N GLU A 29 -6.06 -15.51 -20.38
CA GLU A 29 -5.96 -16.91 -19.96
C GLU A 29 -4.94 -17.72 -20.81
N ASP A 30 -4.74 -17.34 -22.06
CA ASP A 30 -3.82 -18.02 -22.97
C ASP A 30 -2.34 -17.66 -22.71
N TRP A 31 -2.06 -16.50 -22.10
CA TRP A 31 -0.69 -15.99 -21.93
C TRP A 31 -0.30 -15.83 -20.47
N VAL A 32 -0.71 -14.74 -19.82
CA VAL A 32 -0.40 -14.45 -18.42
C VAL A 32 -1.72 -14.33 -17.67
N THR A 33 -2.00 -15.29 -16.80
CA THR A 33 -3.28 -15.32 -16.09
C THR A 33 -3.32 -14.32 -14.91
N PRO A 34 -4.51 -13.87 -14.50
CA PRO A 34 -4.67 -13.04 -13.29
C PRO A 34 -4.05 -13.70 -12.06
N GLU A 35 -4.20 -15.02 -11.89
CA GLU A 35 -3.63 -15.76 -10.76
C GLU A 35 -2.11 -15.67 -10.74
N GLU A 36 -1.45 -15.79 -11.88
CA GLU A 36 0.00 -15.64 -11.98
C GLU A 36 0.45 -14.23 -11.61
N LEU A 37 -0.30 -13.22 -12.04
CA LEU A 37 0.00 -11.82 -11.70
C LEU A 37 -0.14 -11.56 -10.20
N TYR A 38 -1.24 -12.02 -9.59
CA TYR A 38 -1.50 -11.80 -8.17
C TYR A 38 -0.74 -12.75 -7.23
N ALA A 39 -0.13 -13.83 -7.75
CA ALA A 39 0.83 -14.64 -7.00
C ALA A 39 2.15 -13.89 -6.69
N CYS A 40 2.46 -12.83 -7.43
CA CYS A 40 3.62 -11.99 -7.15
C CYS A 40 3.38 -11.11 -5.92
N THR A 41 4.25 -11.22 -4.91
CA THR A 41 4.18 -10.41 -3.67
C THR A 41 4.75 -9.00 -3.82
N THR A 42 5.23 -8.62 -5.01
CA THR A 42 5.85 -7.32 -5.32
C THR A 42 7.05 -6.98 -4.40
N CYS A 43 7.84 -7.98 -4.01
CA CYS A 43 8.98 -7.82 -3.11
C CYS A 43 10.25 -7.24 -3.78
N SER A 44 10.22 -7.00 -5.10
CA SER A 44 11.34 -6.47 -5.90
C SER A 44 12.59 -7.35 -5.97
N ALA A 45 12.67 -8.51 -5.31
CA ALA A 45 13.85 -9.36 -5.32
C ALA A 45 14.29 -9.78 -6.73
N CYS A 46 13.35 -9.98 -7.66
CA CYS A 46 13.66 -10.31 -9.05
C CYS A 46 14.29 -9.14 -9.82
N VAL A 47 13.97 -7.91 -9.46
CA VAL A 47 14.55 -6.69 -10.05
C VAL A 47 15.97 -6.51 -9.52
N GLU A 48 16.14 -6.59 -8.20
CA GLU A 48 17.41 -6.44 -7.53
C GLU A 48 18.48 -7.48 -7.98
N GLN A 49 18.05 -8.72 -8.16
CA GLN A 49 18.93 -9.82 -8.59
C GLN A 49 19.12 -9.90 -10.12
N CYS A 50 18.48 -9.03 -10.90
CA CYS A 50 18.58 -9.08 -12.35
C CYS A 50 19.86 -8.41 -12.85
N PRO A 51 20.80 -9.13 -13.47
CA PRO A 51 22.05 -8.54 -13.97
C PRO A 51 21.85 -7.55 -15.13
N LEU A 52 20.65 -7.58 -15.75
CA LEU A 52 20.26 -6.67 -16.84
C LEU A 52 19.36 -5.52 -16.36
N PHE A 53 19.09 -5.42 -15.05
CA PHE A 53 18.24 -4.40 -14.44
C PHE A 53 16.84 -4.30 -15.05
N ILE A 54 16.26 -5.45 -15.45
CA ILE A 54 14.89 -5.49 -16.00
C ILE A 54 13.90 -5.28 -14.86
N ASP A 55 12.99 -4.31 -15.01
CA ASP A 55 11.91 -4.06 -14.04
C ASP A 55 10.71 -4.99 -14.30
N GLN A 56 10.83 -6.24 -13.83
CA GLN A 56 9.74 -7.23 -13.92
C GLN A 56 8.56 -6.85 -13.04
N MET A 57 8.82 -6.28 -11.87
CA MET A 57 7.76 -5.90 -10.92
C MET A 57 6.90 -4.77 -11.48
N GLY A 58 7.49 -3.75 -12.07
CA GLY A 58 6.75 -2.65 -12.71
C GLY A 58 5.83 -3.17 -13.81
N LYS A 59 6.29 -4.13 -14.63
CA LYS A 59 5.45 -4.74 -15.67
C LYS A 59 4.27 -5.53 -15.10
N ILE A 60 4.46 -6.22 -13.99
CA ILE A 60 3.37 -6.92 -13.29
C ILE A 60 2.33 -5.93 -12.76
N ILE A 61 2.76 -4.82 -12.17
CA ILE A 61 1.85 -3.78 -11.68
C ILE A 61 1.07 -3.14 -12.84
N GLU A 62 1.70 -2.86 -13.98
CA GLU A 62 1.01 -2.35 -15.17
C GLU A 62 -0.09 -3.32 -15.66
N MET A 63 0.19 -4.62 -15.71
CA MET A 63 -0.81 -5.62 -16.07
C MET A 63 -1.96 -5.71 -15.05
N ARG A 64 -1.65 -5.56 -13.74
CA ARG A 64 -2.70 -5.48 -12.70
C ARG A 64 -3.56 -4.21 -12.84
N ARG A 65 -2.96 -3.06 -13.19
CA ARG A 65 -3.70 -1.83 -13.49
C ARG A 65 -4.69 -2.04 -14.62
N PHE A 66 -4.26 -2.70 -15.69
CA PHE A 66 -5.15 -3.04 -16.78
C PHE A 66 -6.34 -3.89 -16.29
N LEU A 67 -6.09 -4.99 -15.55
CA LEU A 67 -7.16 -5.84 -15.00
C LEU A 67 -8.13 -5.07 -14.10
N THR A 68 -7.61 -4.17 -13.27
CA THR A 68 -8.44 -3.36 -12.36
C THR A 68 -9.28 -2.35 -13.14
N MET A 69 -8.72 -1.69 -14.15
CA MET A 69 -9.44 -0.74 -15.02
C MET A 69 -10.53 -1.42 -15.85
N GLU A 70 -10.30 -2.66 -16.31
CA GLU A 70 -11.29 -3.46 -17.03
C GLU A 70 -12.34 -4.13 -16.10
N GLY A 71 -12.28 -3.86 -14.78
CA GLY A 71 -13.22 -4.43 -13.81
C GLY A 71 -13.06 -5.93 -13.60
N GLN A 72 -11.91 -6.51 -13.96
CA GLN A 72 -11.63 -7.94 -13.83
C GLN A 72 -11.14 -8.35 -12.44
N LEU A 73 -10.88 -7.37 -11.56
CA LEU A 73 -10.56 -7.65 -10.16
C LEU A 73 -11.82 -8.14 -9.44
N THR A 74 -11.70 -9.23 -8.68
CA THR A 74 -12.83 -9.88 -8.01
C THR A 74 -12.56 -10.21 -6.54
N GLY A 75 -13.60 -10.61 -5.82
CA GLY A 75 -13.49 -11.20 -4.49
C GLY A 75 -13.15 -10.19 -3.37
N THR A 76 -12.29 -10.59 -2.46
CA THR A 76 -11.93 -9.80 -1.27
C THR A 76 -11.12 -8.57 -1.62
N ALA A 77 -10.37 -8.58 -2.71
CA ALA A 77 -9.56 -7.45 -3.18
C ALA A 77 -10.42 -6.22 -3.47
N VAL A 78 -11.55 -6.39 -4.18
CA VAL A 78 -12.50 -5.30 -4.47
C VAL A 78 -13.04 -4.70 -3.18
N ARG A 79 -13.44 -5.53 -2.21
CA ARG A 79 -13.94 -5.05 -0.91
C ARG A 79 -12.87 -4.29 -0.13
N THR A 80 -11.61 -4.72 -0.22
CA THR A 80 -10.50 -4.02 0.40
C THR A 80 -10.29 -2.63 -0.22
N LEU A 81 -10.35 -2.51 -1.56
CA LEU A 81 -10.27 -1.22 -2.24
C LEU A 81 -11.42 -0.29 -1.86
N GLN A 82 -12.64 -0.81 -1.79
CA GLN A 82 -13.81 -0.03 -1.34
C GLN A 82 -13.63 0.51 0.08
N LYS A 83 -13.12 -0.32 1.01
CA LYS A 83 -12.84 0.10 2.39
C LYS A 83 -11.69 1.12 2.46
N LEU A 84 -10.66 0.94 1.66
CA LEU A 84 -9.57 1.93 1.54
C LEU A 84 -10.09 3.29 1.07
N GLY A 85 -10.95 3.33 0.06
CA GLY A 85 -11.53 4.56 -0.46
C GLY A 85 -12.50 5.23 0.51
N SER A 86 -13.32 4.44 1.24
CA SER A 86 -14.36 4.99 2.12
C SER A 86 -13.89 5.30 3.54
N HIS A 87 -12.95 4.54 4.10
CA HIS A 87 -12.52 4.65 5.50
C HIS A 87 -11.01 4.92 5.66
N GLY A 88 -10.25 5.00 4.57
CA GLY A 88 -8.80 5.19 4.63
C GLY A 88 -8.04 4.02 5.27
N ASN A 89 -8.65 2.83 5.38
CA ASN A 89 -8.01 1.62 5.89
C ASN A 89 -8.63 0.34 5.32
N PRO A 90 -7.87 -0.78 5.25
CA PRO A 90 -8.34 -2.01 4.60
C PRO A 90 -9.40 -2.77 5.41
N TRP A 91 -9.57 -2.49 6.69
CA TRP A 91 -10.57 -3.15 7.56
C TRP A 91 -11.94 -2.47 7.47
N GLY A 92 -11.98 -1.17 7.13
CA GLY A 92 -13.20 -0.36 7.13
C GLY A 92 -13.61 0.07 8.55
N PHE A 93 -12.62 0.27 9.43
CA PHE A 93 -12.85 0.82 10.77
C PHE A 93 -12.91 2.34 10.75
N GLU A 94 -13.57 2.92 11.72
CA GLU A 94 -13.67 4.38 11.87
C GLU A 94 -12.31 5.00 12.26
N SER A 95 -12.05 6.23 11.83
CA SER A 95 -10.81 6.93 12.13
C SER A 95 -10.59 7.15 13.63
N GLY A 96 -11.68 7.29 14.40
CA GLY A 96 -11.63 7.42 15.86
C GLY A 96 -11.06 6.19 16.58
N ASP A 97 -11.22 5.02 15.98
CA ASP A 97 -10.75 3.75 16.55
C ASP A 97 -9.21 3.58 16.46
N ARG A 98 -8.51 4.54 15.85
CA ARG A 98 -7.04 4.56 15.79
C ARG A 98 -6.38 4.89 17.12
N THR A 99 -7.08 5.52 18.05
CA THR A 99 -6.45 6.15 19.23
C THR A 99 -6.67 5.47 20.58
N PRO A 100 -7.53 4.47 20.78
CA PRO A 100 -7.73 3.86 22.10
C PRO A 100 -6.43 3.36 22.74
N TRP A 101 -5.62 2.61 21.99
CA TRP A 101 -4.33 2.10 22.46
C TRP A 101 -3.36 3.21 22.87
N ALA A 102 -3.38 4.33 22.15
CA ALA A 102 -2.51 5.48 22.43
C ALA A 102 -2.90 6.19 23.73
N LYS A 103 -4.21 6.27 24.02
CA LYS A 103 -4.73 6.83 25.28
C LYS A 103 -4.33 5.97 26.47
N GLU A 104 -4.43 4.63 26.32
CA GLU A 104 -4.03 3.68 27.38
C GLU A 104 -2.53 3.78 27.68
N ASN A 105 -1.72 4.10 26.69
CA ASN A 105 -0.27 4.24 26.81
C ASN A 105 0.21 5.70 26.98
N GLU A 106 -0.70 6.65 27.22
CA GLU A 106 -0.38 8.07 27.38
C GLU A 106 0.49 8.64 26.23
N VAL A 107 0.15 8.24 24.99
CA VAL A 107 0.84 8.72 23.78
C VAL A 107 0.13 9.99 23.28
N PRO A 108 0.84 11.10 23.08
CA PRO A 108 0.27 12.33 22.55
C PRO A 108 -0.27 12.16 21.13
N VAL A 109 -1.44 12.76 20.86
CA VAL A 109 -2.07 12.78 19.54
C VAL A 109 -2.11 14.20 19.02
N LEU A 110 -1.60 14.44 17.83
CA LEU A 110 -1.62 15.74 17.17
C LEU A 110 -3.06 16.20 16.89
N GLY A 111 -3.34 17.48 17.11
CA GLY A 111 -4.64 18.08 16.78
C GLY A 111 -5.80 17.73 17.71
N ASN A 112 -5.63 16.92 18.73
CA ASN A 112 -6.65 16.56 19.71
C ASN A 112 -6.57 17.46 20.97
N GLY A 113 -7.01 18.72 20.84
CA GLY A 113 -7.15 19.60 21.98
C GLY A 113 -6.09 20.70 22.05
N ALA A 114 -6.42 21.75 22.78
CA ALA A 114 -5.67 22.98 22.88
C ALA A 114 -4.17 22.75 23.12
N GLY A 115 -3.34 23.03 22.12
CA GLY A 115 -1.94 23.32 22.30
C GLY A 115 -0.91 22.33 21.75
N ASN A 116 -1.29 21.20 21.18
CA ASN A 116 -0.27 20.29 20.60
C ASN A 116 0.15 20.79 19.21
N ASN A 117 1.05 21.74 19.15
CA ASN A 117 1.70 22.16 17.92
C ASN A 117 2.77 21.13 17.54
N ALA A 118 2.89 20.84 16.26
CA ALA A 118 3.92 19.92 15.75
C ALA A 118 5.35 20.34 16.18
N GLU A 119 5.59 21.64 16.41
CA GLU A 119 6.86 22.20 16.88
C GLU A 119 7.26 21.77 18.30
N GLU A 120 6.35 21.19 19.09
CA GLU A 120 6.64 20.68 20.44
C GLU A 120 7.27 19.29 20.43
N PHE A 121 7.25 18.59 19.27
CA PHE A 121 7.72 17.23 19.10
C PHE A 121 8.92 17.17 18.17
N ASP A 122 9.87 16.30 18.53
CA ASP A 122 11.06 16.02 17.73
C ASP A 122 10.74 15.14 16.50
N VAL A 123 9.77 14.22 16.67
CA VAL A 123 9.36 13.27 15.63
C VAL A 123 7.87 12.96 15.68
N ILE A 124 7.31 12.59 14.54
CA ILE A 124 5.97 12.01 14.43
C ILE A 124 6.13 10.50 14.28
N PHE A 125 5.52 9.75 15.18
CA PHE A 125 5.50 8.30 15.11
C PHE A 125 4.33 7.85 14.23
N TRP A 126 4.66 7.39 13.03
CA TRP A 126 3.69 6.81 12.11
C TRP A 126 3.38 5.36 12.48
N THR A 127 2.18 5.09 12.98
CA THR A 127 1.75 3.74 13.39
C THR A 127 1.22 2.89 12.26
N GLY A 128 0.69 3.52 11.23
CA GLY A 128 0.02 2.86 10.12
C GLY A 128 -1.28 2.18 10.53
N CYS A 129 -1.98 1.61 9.57
CA CYS A 129 -3.24 0.93 9.84
C CYS A 129 -3.05 -0.32 10.72
N PHE A 130 -1.96 -1.06 10.54
CA PHE A 130 -1.68 -2.25 11.33
C PHE A 130 -1.44 -1.91 12.82
N GLY A 131 -0.58 -0.92 13.11
CA GLY A 131 -0.31 -0.48 14.48
C GLY A 131 -1.51 0.20 15.16
N ALA A 132 -2.45 0.73 14.36
CA ALA A 132 -3.62 1.39 14.92
C ALA A 132 -4.79 0.43 15.25
N TYR A 133 -4.99 -0.62 14.44
CA TYR A 133 -6.22 -1.44 14.52
C TYR A 133 -6.00 -2.90 14.88
N ASP A 134 -4.83 -3.48 14.56
CA ASP A 134 -4.55 -4.87 14.86
C ASP A 134 -3.99 -5.03 16.28
N PRO A 135 -4.50 -5.95 17.11
CA PRO A 135 -4.05 -6.10 18.51
C PRO A 135 -2.54 -6.35 18.63
N ARG A 136 -1.96 -7.18 17.75
CA ARG A 136 -0.52 -7.43 17.74
C ARG A 136 0.26 -6.21 17.27
N GLY A 137 -0.28 -5.46 16.30
CA GLY A 137 0.29 -4.19 15.84
C GLY A 137 0.29 -3.15 16.95
N GLN A 138 -0.78 -3.09 17.76
CA GLN A 138 -0.89 -2.19 18.91
C GLN A 138 0.13 -2.54 20.01
N GLU A 139 0.39 -3.81 20.29
CA GLU A 139 1.45 -4.23 21.23
C GLU A 139 2.83 -3.73 20.78
N VAL A 140 3.13 -3.86 19.49
CA VAL A 140 4.38 -3.34 18.89
C VAL A 140 4.45 -1.83 19.00
N ALA A 141 3.37 -1.12 18.64
CA ALA A 141 3.30 0.34 18.72
C ALA A 141 3.46 0.85 20.16
N SER A 142 2.85 0.18 21.13
CA SER A 142 2.99 0.48 22.56
C SER A 142 4.44 0.32 23.02
N THR A 143 5.08 -0.79 22.68
CA THR A 143 6.48 -1.06 23.04
C THR A 143 7.43 -0.02 22.42
N ILE A 144 7.22 0.36 21.16
CA ILE A 144 8.00 1.43 20.51
C ILE A 144 7.79 2.76 21.24
N SER A 145 6.56 3.07 21.64
CA SER A 145 6.24 4.29 22.38
C SER A 145 6.94 4.34 23.74
N GLU A 146 7.00 3.23 24.45
CA GLU A 146 7.76 3.12 25.72
C GLU A 146 9.25 3.36 25.50
N LEU A 147 9.85 2.73 24.48
CA LEU A 147 11.26 2.94 24.14
C LEU A 147 11.57 4.40 23.78
N LEU A 148 10.70 5.08 23.03
CA LEU A 148 10.86 6.50 22.70
C LEU A 148 10.78 7.37 23.96
N LYS A 149 9.87 7.07 24.89
CA LYS A 149 9.78 7.76 26.17
C LYS A 149 11.03 7.58 27.03
N GLU A 150 11.53 6.35 27.14
CA GLU A 150 12.77 6.05 27.88
C GLU A 150 13.99 6.74 27.26
N ALA A 151 14.03 6.86 25.93
CA ALA A 151 15.07 7.58 25.21
C ALA A 151 14.96 9.12 25.34
N GLY A 152 13.90 9.62 25.98
CA GLY A 152 13.67 11.06 26.14
C GLY A 152 13.28 11.77 24.85
N VAL A 153 12.83 11.04 23.82
CA VAL A 153 12.39 11.61 22.54
C VAL A 153 10.96 12.14 22.69
N LYS A 154 10.76 13.40 22.34
CA LYS A 154 9.42 13.99 22.28
C LYS A 154 8.76 13.59 20.97
N PHE A 155 7.72 12.79 21.07
CA PHE A 155 7.00 12.29 19.90
C PHE A 155 5.49 12.37 20.07
N ALA A 156 4.78 12.38 18.96
CA ALA A 156 3.32 12.28 18.89
C ALA A 156 2.91 11.36 17.73
N ILE A 157 1.67 10.89 17.74
CA ILE A 157 1.03 10.22 16.62
C ILE A 157 0.01 11.15 15.94
N MET A 158 -0.33 10.88 14.70
CA MET A 158 -1.35 11.67 13.99
C MET A 158 -2.78 11.27 14.34
N GLY A 159 -2.97 10.06 14.86
CA GLY A 159 -4.27 9.56 15.29
C GLY A 159 -5.33 9.54 14.18
N PRO A 160 -6.50 10.20 14.38
CA PRO A 160 -7.60 10.16 13.41
C PRO A 160 -7.28 10.82 12.06
N SER A 161 -6.27 11.68 12.00
CA SER A 161 -5.82 12.32 10.76
C SER A 161 -5.00 11.40 9.87
N GLU A 162 -4.55 10.26 10.41
CA GLU A 162 -3.77 9.28 9.69
C GLU A 162 -4.66 8.41 8.79
N THR A 163 -4.24 8.20 7.54
CA THR A 163 -4.88 7.29 6.58
C THR A 163 -3.90 6.20 6.13
N CYS A 164 -4.37 5.24 5.36
CA CYS A 164 -3.51 4.26 4.70
C CYS A 164 -2.57 4.95 3.70
N THR A 165 -1.36 4.44 3.55
CA THR A 165 -0.40 4.90 2.54
C THR A 165 -0.84 4.68 1.09
N GLY A 166 -1.87 3.85 0.88
CA GLY A 166 -2.30 3.44 -0.45
C GLY A 166 -1.49 2.28 -1.06
N ASP A 167 -0.45 1.78 -0.37
CA ASP A 167 0.36 0.67 -0.88
C ASP A 167 -0.48 -0.56 -1.32
N PRO A 168 -1.51 -1.01 -0.58
CA PRO A 168 -2.38 -2.08 -1.04
C PRO A 168 -3.13 -1.75 -2.34
N ALA A 169 -3.58 -0.51 -2.51
CA ALA A 169 -4.25 -0.08 -3.75
C ALA A 169 -3.29 -0.15 -4.93
N ARG A 170 -2.07 0.39 -4.79
CA ARG A 170 -1.02 0.31 -5.82
C ARG A 170 -0.70 -1.13 -6.20
N ARG A 171 -0.52 -2.02 -5.22
CA ARG A 171 -0.20 -3.44 -5.47
C ARG A 171 -1.33 -4.19 -6.15
N LEU A 172 -2.58 -3.79 -5.91
CA LEU A 172 -3.75 -4.35 -6.59
C LEU A 172 -3.97 -3.75 -7.99
N GLY A 173 -3.27 -2.68 -8.34
CA GLY A 173 -3.41 -2.02 -9.64
C GLY A 173 -4.39 -0.84 -9.63
N GLU A 174 -4.90 -0.43 -8.47
CA GLU A 174 -5.78 0.75 -8.34
C GLU A 174 -4.94 2.01 -8.13
N GLU A 175 -4.46 2.57 -9.23
CA GLU A 175 -3.53 3.70 -9.21
C GLU A 175 -4.17 5.01 -8.76
N ALA A 176 -5.43 5.27 -9.16
CA ALA A 176 -6.12 6.51 -8.83
C ALA A 176 -6.31 6.62 -7.30
N LEU A 177 -6.80 5.55 -6.67
CA LEU A 177 -6.96 5.49 -5.23
C LEU A 177 -5.60 5.57 -4.50
N PHE A 178 -4.55 4.94 -5.05
CA PHE A 178 -3.21 5.07 -4.47
C PHE A 178 -2.74 6.52 -4.47
N GLN A 179 -2.88 7.22 -5.58
CA GLN A 179 -2.46 8.63 -5.69
C GLN A 179 -3.25 9.53 -4.75
N GLU A 180 -4.56 9.34 -4.64
CA GLU A 180 -5.42 10.08 -3.71
C GLU A 180 -4.96 9.91 -2.26
N LEU A 181 -4.75 8.67 -1.81
CA LEU A 181 -4.27 8.38 -0.46
C LEU A 181 -2.86 8.91 -0.20
N ALA A 182 -1.96 8.78 -1.17
CA ALA A 182 -0.59 9.29 -1.06
C ALA A 182 -0.55 10.83 -1.01
N MET A 183 -1.39 11.50 -1.79
CA MET A 183 -1.51 12.97 -1.75
C MET A 183 -2.07 13.44 -0.41
N THR A 184 -3.15 12.81 0.07
CA THR A 184 -3.72 13.11 1.39
C THR A 184 -2.66 13.01 2.47
N LEU A 185 -1.87 11.94 2.44
CA LEU A 185 -0.78 11.72 3.37
C LEU A 185 0.33 12.78 3.26
N SER A 186 0.71 13.17 2.04
CA SER A 186 1.69 14.23 1.79
C SER A 186 1.24 15.58 2.35
N LEU A 187 -0.04 15.93 2.19
CA LEU A 187 -0.59 17.20 2.68
C LEU A 187 -0.64 17.29 4.20
N ILE A 188 -0.72 16.15 4.90
CA ILE A 188 -0.70 16.12 6.37
C ILE A 188 0.70 16.44 6.94
N HIS A 189 1.76 16.22 6.15
CA HIS A 189 3.17 16.41 6.56
C HIS A 189 3.77 17.76 6.13
N ILE A 190 3.01 18.58 5.43
CA ILE A 190 3.39 19.94 5.05
C ILE A 190 2.74 20.91 6.04
#